data_ef24eaab783359dfb74035847e688712
#
_entry.id   ef24eaab783359dfb74035847e688712
#
_cell.length_a   1.000
_cell.length_b   1.000
_cell.length_c   1.000
_cell.angle_alpha   90.00
_cell.angle_beta   90.00
_cell.angle_gamma   90.00
#
_symmetry.space_group_name_H-M   'P 1'
#
loop_
_entity.id
_entity.type
_entity.pdbx_description
1 polymer ?
#
loop_
_entity_poly.entity_id
_entity_poly.type
_entity_poly.pdbx_seq_one_letter_code
_entity_poly.pdbx_strand_id
1 'polypeptide(L)'
;MVMIRRIIPGIILTFILAADLQAQYDLAGGIRLGGTSGVAAKYFYQPDMAVEGIVGTFGNGFSMTGLLEKSIPFYNTAGLYLYYGGGAHLAFYNGDDSRYSYFGREVDYRKDNDVGFGINGIVGLEYRLPENIPIAFSVDLKPFIEIGSAGHVAVAPDPSIGIKFIMK
;
A
#
# COMPACT_ATOMS: atom_id res chain seq x y z
N MET A 1 29.57 23.46 -20.77
CA MET A 1 28.18 23.12 -20.34
C MET A 1 27.77 21.70 -20.69
N VAL A 2 28.64 20.85 -21.23
CA VAL A 2 28.33 19.45 -21.65
C VAL A 2 28.77 18.43 -20.60
N MET A 3 29.67 18.75 -19.66
CA MET A 3 30.19 17.82 -18.65
C MET A 3 29.22 17.53 -17.50
N ILE A 4 28.35 18.47 -17.12
CA ILE A 4 27.43 18.30 -15.99
C ILE A 4 26.29 17.32 -16.35
N ARG A 5 25.90 17.24 -17.62
CA ARG A 5 24.78 16.39 -18.08
C ARG A 5 25.08 14.88 -18.08
N ARG A 6 26.35 14.47 -17.98
CA ARG A 6 26.77 13.06 -17.92
C ARG A 6 27.03 12.56 -16.50
N ILE A 7 27.10 13.44 -15.50
CA ILE A 7 27.38 13.08 -14.11
C ILE A 7 26.08 12.68 -13.38
N ILE A 8 24.94 13.29 -13.72
CA ILE A 8 23.66 13.03 -13.06
C ILE A 8 23.18 11.58 -13.24
N PRO A 9 23.20 10.97 -14.45
CA PRO A 9 22.81 9.56 -14.59
C PRO A 9 23.79 8.61 -13.90
N GLY A 10 25.06 8.96 -13.80
CA GLY A 10 26.07 8.17 -13.08
C GLY A 10 25.84 8.17 -11.56
N ILE A 11 25.45 9.29 -10.98
CA ILE A 11 25.17 9.41 -9.54
C ILE A 11 23.88 8.66 -9.18
N ILE A 12 22.85 8.74 -10.01
CA ILE A 12 21.59 7.98 -9.79
C ILE A 12 21.86 6.48 -9.89
N LEU A 13 22.66 6.03 -10.86
CA LEU A 13 23.04 4.62 -11.01
C LEU A 13 23.90 4.13 -9.85
N THR A 14 24.80 4.97 -9.31
CA THR A 14 25.64 4.62 -8.16
C THR A 14 24.82 4.53 -6.86
N PHE A 15 23.76 5.35 -6.69
CA PHE A 15 22.86 5.23 -5.57
C PHE A 15 22.01 3.95 -5.62
N ILE A 16 21.64 3.50 -6.83
CA ILE A 16 20.91 2.24 -7.02
C ILE A 16 21.82 1.04 -6.72
N LEU A 17 23.13 1.12 -7.02
CA LEU A 17 24.10 0.04 -6.77
C LEU A 17 24.65 0.02 -5.33
N ALA A 18 24.52 1.08 -4.56
CA ALA A 18 24.97 1.13 -3.16
C ALA A 18 23.97 0.53 -2.16
N ALA A 19 22.78 0.12 -2.60
CA ALA A 19 21.76 -0.52 -1.77
C ALA A 19 22.00 -2.04 -1.56
N ASP A 20 23.05 -2.62 -2.15
CA ASP A 20 23.28 -4.07 -2.20
C ASP A 20 24.11 -4.65 -1.04
N LEU A 21 24.26 -3.97 0.10
CA LEU A 21 25.21 -4.43 1.12
C LEU A 21 24.62 -4.84 2.48
N GLN A 22 23.31 -5.04 2.60
CA GLN A 22 22.78 -5.80 3.74
C GLN A 22 21.56 -6.61 3.31
N ALA A 23 21.80 -7.90 3.13
CA ALA A 23 20.82 -8.90 2.70
C ALA A 23 19.73 -9.14 3.75
N GLN A 24 18.80 -8.21 3.85
CA GLN A 24 17.46 -8.46 4.36
C GLN A 24 16.49 -7.79 3.39
N TYR A 25 15.57 -8.60 2.90
CA TYR A 25 14.41 -8.26 2.13
C TYR A 25 13.93 -6.80 2.36
N ASP A 26 14.25 -5.92 1.42
CA ASP A 26 14.00 -4.49 1.62
C ASP A 26 12.79 -3.99 0.82
N LEU A 27 12.45 -4.64 -0.29
CA LEU A 27 11.40 -4.18 -1.20
C LEU A 27 10.46 -5.30 -1.64
N ALA A 28 9.17 -5.06 -1.66
CA ALA A 28 8.18 -5.91 -2.31
C ALA A 28 7.21 -5.08 -3.13
N GLY A 29 6.87 -5.59 -4.29
CA GLY A 29 5.83 -5.01 -5.13
C GLY A 29 4.76 -6.04 -5.46
N GLY A 30 3.51 -5.63 -5.57
CA GLY A 30 2.45 -6.59 -5.82
C GLY A 30 1.10 -5.98 -6.14
N ILE A 31 0.11 -6.85 -6.16
CA ILE A 31 -1.28 -6.50 -6.38
C ILE A 31 -2.09 -6.69 -5.10
N ARG A 32 -3.07 -5.84 -4.92
CA ARG A 32 -4.05 -5.86 -3.84
C ARG A 32 -5.45 -5.93 -4.46
N LEU A 33 -6.29 -6.81 -3.93
CA LEU A 33 -7.68 -7.01 -4.36
C LEU A 33 -8.59 -6.91 -3.14
N GLY A 34 -9.60 -6.08 -3.21
CA GLY A 34 -10.52 -5.86 -2.10
C GLY A 34 -11.39 -4.64 -2.31
N GLY A 35 -11.72 -3.95 -1.24
CA GLY A 35 -12.46 -2.71 -1.33
C GLY A 35 -11.75 -1.66 -2.17
N THR A 36 -10.45 -1.46 -1.94
CA THR A 36 -9.54 -0.76 -2.85
C THR A 36 -8.65 -1.77 -3.54
N SER A 37 -8.78 -1.91 -4.86
CA SER A 37 -7.98 -2.83 -5.68
C SER A 37 -6.94 -2.09 -6.48
N GLY A 38 -5.69 -2.59 -6.53
CA GLY A 38 -4.61 -1.90 -7.22
C GLY A 38 -3.24 -2.52 -7.01
N VAL A 39 -2.23 -1.67 -7.09
CA VAL A 39 -0.82 -2.05 -6.90
C VAL A 39 -0.31 -1.50 -5.56
N ALA A 40 0.58 -2.26 -4.93
CA ALA A 40 1.23 -1.88 -3.70
C ALA A 40 2.74 -2.08 -3.81
N ALA A 41 3.50 -1.18 -3.19
CA ALA A 41 4.94 -1.31 -3.01
C ALA A 41 5.27 -1.08 -1.55
N LYS A 42 5.97 -2.03 -0.95
CA LYS A 42 6.37 -2.03 0.47
C LYS A 42 7.88 -2.03 0.58
N TYR A 43 8.43 -1.06 1.30
CA TYR A 43 9.86 -0.91 1.56
C TYR A 43 10.14 -1.01 3.05
N PHE A 44 10.98 -1.96 3.45
CA PHE A 44 11.46 -2.11 4.82
C PHE A 44 12.70 -1.26 5.04
N TYR A 45 12.59 -0.19 5.81
CA TYR A 45 13.72 0.67 6.20
C TYR A 45 14.35 0.23 7.53
N GLN A 46 13.71 -0.69 8.24
CA GLN A 46 14.21 -1.42 9.40
C GLN A 46 13.72 -2.87 9.35
N PRO A 47 14.31 -3.80 10.09
CA PRO A 47 13.94 -5.22 10.04
C PRO A 47 12.44 -5.50 10.29
N ASP A 48 11.79 -4.66 11.09
CA ASP A 48 10.38 -4.80 11.48
C ASP A 48 9.50 -3.61 11.06
N MET A 49 10.08 -2.58 10.42
CA MET A 49 9.37 -1.34 10.05
C MET A 49 9.39 -1.11 8.54
N ALA A 50 8.23 -0.85 7.97
CA ALA A 50 8.06 -0.62 6.54
C ALA A 50 7.25 0.63 6.23
N VAL A 51 7.49 1.18 5.04
CA VAL A 51 6.62 2.12 4.35
C VAL A 51 5.92 1.38 3.23
N GLU A 52 4.61 1.44 3.14
CA GLU A 52 3.85 0.88 2.01
C GLU A 52 3.11 2.00 1.28
N GLY A 53 3.28 2.04 -0.05
CA GLY A 53 2.51 2.87 -0.96
C GLY A 53 1.50 2.01 -1.71
N ILE A 54 0.24 2.43 -1.74
CA ILE A 54 -0.83 1.76 -2.48
C ILE A 54 -1.45 2.75 -3.45
N VAL A 55 -1.57 2.33 -4.70
CA VAL A 55 -2.30 3.06 -5.74
C VAL A 55 -3.39 2.14 -6.26
N GLY A 56 -4.64 2.55 -6.12
CA GLY A 56 -5.75 1.68 -6.42
C GLY A 56 -7.03 2.40 -6.83
N THR A 57 -7.99 1.60 -7.26
CA THR A 57 -9.32 2.04 -7.66
C THR A 57 -10.38 1.41 -6.77
N PHE A 58 -11.47 2.11 -6.58
CA PHE A 58 -12.67 1.64 -5.88
C PHE A 58 -13.90 2.22 -6.60
N GLY A 59 -14.83 1.38 -7.03
CA GLY A 59 -15.94 1.85 -7.87
C GLY A 59 -15.44 2.70 -9.03
N ASN A 60 -15.89 3.95 -9.12
CA ASN A 60 -15.44 4.95 -10.10
C ASN A 60 -14.36 5.89 -9.54
N GLY A 61 -13.78 5.56 -8.38
CA GLY A 61 -12.77 6.37 -7.71
C GLY A 61 -11.35 5.80 -7.87
N PHE A 62 -10.38 6.66 -7.60
CA PHE A 62 -8.95 6.35 -7.57
C PHE A 62 -8.37 6.85 -6.25
N SER A 63 -7.48 6.09 -5.63
CA SER A 63 -6.82 6.50 -4.39
C SER A 63 -5.32 6.25 -4.39
N MET A 64 -4.62 7.11 -3.65
CA MET A 64 -3.20 6.97 -3.33
C MET A 64 -3.06 6.95 -1.81
N THR A 65 -2.52 5.86 -1.25
CA THR A 65 -2.37 5.67 0.20
C THR A 65 -0.89 5.49 0.53
N GLY A 66 -0.45 6.14 1.60
CA GLY A 66 0.84 5.91 2.24
C GLY A 66 0.65 5.39 3.66
N LEU A 67 1.34 4.30 4.02
CA LEU A 67 1.26 3.64 5.31
C LEU A 67 2.65 3.49 5.94
N LEU A 68 2.72 3.60 7.25
CA LEU A 68 3.82 3.17 8.08
C LEU A 68 3.38 1.92 8.84
N GLU A 69 4.14 0.85 8.71
CA GLU A 69 3.77 -0.46 9.22
C GLU A 69 4.86 -1.08 10.06
N LYS A 70 4.45 -1.83 11.07
CA LYS A 70 5.32 -2.70 11.86
C LYS A 70 4.92 -4.15 11.63
N SER A 71 5.92 -5.00 11.35
CA SER A 71 5.75 -6.44 11.12
C SER A 71 6.40 -7.22 12.25
N ILE A 72 5.67 -8.14 12.86
CA ILE A 72 6.18 -9.02 13.92
C ILE A 72 5.94 -10.49 13.53
N PRO A 73 6.89 -11.41 13.83
CA PRO A 73 6.66 -12.84 13.64
C PRO A 73 5.42 -13.30 14.39
N PHE A 74 4.58 -14.11 13.74
CA PHE A 74 3.33 -14.56 14.30
C PHE A 74 3.35 -16.07 14.58
N TYR A 75 3.06 -16.46 15.82
CA TYR A 75 2.85 -17.84 16.27
C TYR A 75 4.03 -18.80 16.06
N ASN A 76 5.28 -18.37 16.13
CA ASN A 76 6.47 -19.20 15.83
C ASN A 76 6.38 -19.98 14.50
N THR A 77 5.56 -19.54 13.58
CA THR A 77 5.41 -20.14 12.26
C THR A 77 6.36 -19.44 11.30
N ALA A 78 7.29 -20.21 10.74
CA ALA A 78 8.25 -19.67 9.78
C ALA A 78 7.52 -19.04 8.59
N GLY A 79 7.88 -17.79 8.26
CA GLY A 79 7.30 -17.04 7.15
C GLY A 79 5.98 -16.34 7.44
N LEU A 80 5.35 -16.54 8.60
CA LEU A 80 4.11 -15.88 8.97
C LEU A 80 4.36 -14.64 9.84
N TYR A 81 3.85 -13.50 9.41
CA TYR A 81 4.00 -12.20 10.08
C TYR A 81 2.64 -11.57 10.30
N LEU A 82 2.44 -11.01 11.49
CA LEU A 82 1.39 -10.04 11.75
C LEU A 82 1.96 -8.65 11.44
N TYR A 83 1.26 -7.84 10.66
CA TYR A 83 1.61 -6.45 10.48
C TYR A 83 0.46 -5.53 10.85
N TYR A 84 0.79 -4.36 11.34
CA TYR A 84 -0.15 -3.31 11.71
C TYR A 84 0.49 -1.94 11.56
N GLY A 85 -0.33 -0.93 11.37
CA GLY A 85 0.16 0.41 11.15
C GLY A 85 -0.93 1.43 10.90
N GLY A 86 -0.51 2.54 10.34
CA GLY A 86 -1.40 3.62 9.96
C GLY A 86 -0.76 4.57 8.96
N GLY A 87 -1.59 5.42 8.40
CA GLY A 87 -1.17 6.40 7.41
C GLY A 87 -2.29 7.29 6.92
N ALA A 88 -2.13 7.80 5.72
CA ALA A 88 -3.09 8.71 5.11
C ALA A 88 -3.30 8.37 3.63
N HIS A 89 -4.43 8.80 3.08
CA HIS A 89 -4.73 8.67 1.67
C HIS A 89 -5.34 9.93 1.08
N LEU A 90 -5.20 10.04 -0.23
CA LEU A 90 -5.94 10.95 -1.09
C LEU A 90 -6.82 10.10 -2.01
N ALA A 91 -8.08 10.48 -2.14
CA ALA A 91 -9.04 9.84 -3.01
C ALA A 91 -9.59 10.85 -4.02
N PHE A 92 -9.78 10.40 -5.24
CA PHE A 92 -10.31 11.19 -6.35
C PHE A 92 -11.54 10.47 -6.88
N TYR A 93 -12.67 11.16 -6.84
CA TYR A 93 -13.97 10.65 -7.25
C TYR A 93 -14.36 11.21 -8.63
N ASN A 94 -14.76 10.34 -9.55
CA ASN A 94 -15.19 10.70 -10.89
C ASN A 94 -16.67 10.35 -11.09
N GLY A 95 -17.55 11.37 -11.19
CA GLY A 95 -18.92 11.22 -11.63
C GLY A 95 -19.96 10.82 -10.59
N ASP A 96 -21.18 10.60 -11.06
CA ASP A 96 -22.42 10.61 -10.28
C ASP A 96 -22.65 9.45 -9.30
N ASP A 97 -21.84 8.37 -9.32
CA ASP A 97 -22.06 7.17 -8.51
C ASP A 97 -20.74 6.54 -8.04
N SER A 98 -19.95 7.26 -7.25
CA SER A 98 -18.79 6.67 -6.62
C SER A 98 -19.20 5.85 -5.40
N ARG A 99 -19.19 4.53 -5.54
CA ARG A 99 -19.53 3.57 -4.48
C ARG A 99 -18.32 2.80 -4.03
N TYR A 100 -18.16 2.70 -2.72
CA TYR A 100 -17.21 1.80 -2.11
C TYR A 100 -17.95 0.51 -1.74
N SER A 101 -17.54 -0.62 -2.31
CA SER A 101 -18.16 -1.92 -2.03
C SER A 101 -17.25 -2.80 -1.19
N TYR A 102 -17.77 -3.33 -0.09
CA TYR A 102 -17.11 -4.34 0.71
C TYR A 102 -18.11 -5.41 1.17
N PHE A 103 -17.78 -6.68 1.02
CA PHE A 103 -18.63 -7.82 1.38
C PHE A 103 -20.09 -7.68 0.95
N GLY A 104 -20.34 -7.15 -0.25
CA GLY A 104 -21.69 -6.97 -0.78
C GLY A 104 -22.47 -5.80 -0.17
N ARG A 105 -21.83 -4.97 0.68
CA ARG A 105 -22.38 -3.69 1.16
C ARG A 105 -21.79 -2.56 0.34
N GLU A 106 -22.65 -1.69 -0.12
CA GLU A 106 -22.27 -0.46 -0.83
C GLU A 106 -22.38 0.73 0.13
N VAL A 107 -21.35 1.56 0.12
CA VAL A 107 -21.37 2.86 0.78
C VAL A 107 -21.38 3.91 -0.34
N ASP A 108 -22.48 4.64 -0.45
CA ASP A 108 -22.61 5.70 -1.44
C ASP A 108 -21.72 6.88 -1.05
N TYR A 109 -20.82 7.25 -1.96
CA TYR A 109 -19.88 8.31 -1.66
C TYR A 109 -20.28 9.63 -2.27
N ARG A 110 -20.94 9.78 -3.40
CA ARG A 110 -21.32 11.11 -3.91
C ARG A 110 -21.75 11.17 -5.36
N LYS A 111 -22.32 12.35 -5.67
CA LYS A 111 -22.86 12.71 -6.99
C LYS A 111 -21.97 13.62 -7.82
N ASP A 112 -20.77 14.03 -7.37
CA ASP A 112 -19.93 15.00 -8.10
C ASP A 112 -18.44 14.65 -8.01
N ASN A 113 -17.66 15.20 -8.95
CA ASN A 113 -16.19 15.13 -8.90
C ASN A 113 -15.68 15.75 -7.60
N ASP A 114 -15.02 14.96 -6.78
CA ASP A 114 -14.55 15.39 -5.46
C ASP A 114 -13.18 14.82 -5.12
N VAL A 115 -12.52 15.46 -4.17
CA VAL A 115 -11.26 15.01 -3.60
C VAL A 115 -11.48 14.73 -2.12
N GLY A 116 -11.14 13.51 -1.68
CA GLY A 116 -11.14 13.10 -0.31
C GLY A 116 -9.73 13.06 0.28
N PHE A 117 -9.60 13.44 1.53
CA PHE A 117 -8.41 13.21 2.34
C PHE A 117 -8.80 12.39 3.57
N GLY A 118 -8.05 11.32 3.85
CA GLY A 118 -8.35 10.46 4.97
C GLY A 118 -7.14 9.90 5.69
N ILE A 119 -7.42 9.39 6.88
CA ILE A 119 -6.47 8.63 7.69
C ILE A 119 -6.85 7.16 7.68
N ASN A 120 -5.85 6.30 7.71
CA ASN A 120 -5.99 4.85 7.64
C ASN A 120 -5.34 4.18 8.84
N GLY A 121 -6.01 3.15 9.39
CA GLY A 121 -5.34 2.08 10.10
C GLY A 121 -5.12 0.90 9.16
N ILE A 122 -4.21 -0.01 9.50
CA ILE A 122 -4.08 -1.30 8.84
C ILE A 122 -3.71 -2.37 9.86
N VAL A 123 -4.28 -3.56 9.70
CA VAL A 123 -3.87 -4.77 10.40
C VAL A 123 -4.03 -5.95 9.46
N GLY A 124 -3.03 -6.83 9.39
CA GLY A 124 -3.07 -7.97 8.49
C GLY A 124 -2.06 -9.06 8.84
N LEU A 125 -2.21 -10.16 8.14
CA LEU A 125 -1.27 -11.28 8.15
C LEU A 125 -0.59 -11.37 6.79
N GLU A 126 0.72 -11.58 6.80
CA GLU A 126 1.54 -11.79 5.61
C GLU A 126 2.27 -13.12 5.75
N TYR A 127 2.07 -14.00 4.77
CA TYR A 127 2.80 -15.26 4.69
C TYR A 127 3.82 -15.21 3.56
N ARG A 128 5.10 -15.22 3.93
CA ARG A 128 6.25 -15.25 3.03
C ARG A 128 6.62 -16.70 2.73
N LEU A 129 6.61 -17.07 1.46
CA LEU A 129 7.05 -18.39 1.04
C LEU A 129 8.55 -18.60 1.34
N PRO A 130 9.02 -19.88 1.40
CA PRO A 130 10.43 -20.16 1.64
C PRO A 130 11.37 -19.38 0.71
N GLU A 131 12.59 -19.12 1.16
CA GLU A 131 13.57 -18.21 0.53
C GLU A 131 13.82 -18.42 -0.98
N ASN A 132 13.56 -19.60 -1.51
CA ASN A 132 13.67 -19.92 -2.93
C ASN A 132 12.48 -19.44 -3.77
N ILE A 133 11.39 -19.00 -3.14
CA ILE A 133 10.19 -18.50 -3.82
C ILE A 133 9.92 -17.07 -3.34
N PRO A 134 10.23 -16.06 -4.15
CA PRO A 134 10.14 -14.66 -3.75
C PRO A 134 8.69 -14.13 -3.78
N ILE A 135 7.76 -14.82 -3.13
CA ILE A 135 6.34 -14.48 -3.12
C ILE A 135 5.84 -14.40 -1.68
N ALA A 136 5.04 -13.39 -1.39
CA ALA A 136 4.28 -13.26 -0.16
C ALA A 136 2.78 -13.11 -0.47
N PHE A 137 1.96 -13.73 0.37
CA PHE A 137 0.51 -13.57 0.38
C PHE A 137 0.11 -12.74 1.59
N SER A 138 -0.87 -11.87 1.44
CA SER A 138 -1.39 -11.08 2.54
C SER A 138 -2.91 -11.08 2.58
N VAL A 139 -3.45 -10.95 3.78
CA VAL A 139 -4.85 -10.63 4.04
C VAL A 139 -4.87 -9.54 5.09
N ASP A 140 -5.62 -8.49 4.85
CA ASP A 140 -5.66 -7.34 5.73
C ASP A 140 -7.01 -6.63 5.78
N LEU A 141 -7.15 -5.84 6.82
CA LEU A 141 -8.22 -4.89 7.02
C LEU A 141 -7.60 -3.50 7.18
N LYS A 142 -7.98 -2.57 6.30
CA LYS A 142 -7.49 -1.19 6.30
C LYS A 142 -8.66 -0.22 6.54
N PRO A 143 -9.17 -0.10 7.78
CA PRO A 143 -10.20 0.88 8.09
C PRO A 143 -9.71 2.29 7.85
N PHE A 144 -10.60 3.16 7.38
CA PHE A 144 -10.29 4.55 7.17
C PHE A 144 -11.43 5.49 7.55
N ILE A 145 -11.06 6.73 7.83
CA ILE A 145 -11.96 7.87 7.98
C ILE A 145 -11.50 8.91 6.96
N GLU A 146 -12.41 9.36 6.11
CA GLU A 146 -12.15 10.31 5.04
C GLU A 146 -13.09 11.51 5.15
N ILE A 147 -12.55 12.68 4.86
CA ILE A 147 -13.29 13.94 4.73
C ILE A 147 -13.15 14.41 3.28
N GLY A 148 -14.26 14.53 2.58
CA GLY A 148 -14.28 15.07 1.25
C GLY A 148 -14.32 16.60 1.23
N SER A 149 -13.93 17.20 0.11
CA SER A 149 -13.88 18.66 -0.08
C SER A 149 -15.22 19.37 0.13
N ALA A 150 -16.35 18.71 -0.07
CA ALA A 150 -17.69 19.24 0.21
C ALA A 150 -18.19 18.94 1.65
N GLY A 151 -17.28 18.52 2.58
CA GLY A 151 -17.60 18.34 3.99
C GLY A 151 -18.28 17.02 4.36
N HIS A 152 -18.30 16.03 3.49
CA HIS A 152 -18.80 14.70 3.82
C HIS A 152 -17.73 13.89 4.57
N VAL A 153 -18.17 13.08 5.52
CA VAL A 153 -17.33 12.15 6.26
C VAL A 153 -17.70 10.73 5.86
N ALA A 154 -16.70 9.94 5.49
CA ALA A 154 -16.87 8.56 5.15
C ALA A 154 -16.03 7.66 6.05
N VAL A 155 -16.56 6.53 6.44
CA VAL A 155 -15.89 5.51 7.25
C VAL A 155 -16.13 4.15 6.62
N ALA A 156 -15.08 3.42 6.30
CA ALA A 156 -15.22 2.07 5.76
C ALA A 156 -14.05 1.16 6.18
N PRO A 157 -14.25 -0.16 6.20
CA PRO A 157 -13.27 -1.12 6.68
C PRO A 157 -12.21 -1.56 5.66
N ASP A 158 -12.35 -1.37 4.38
CA ASP A 158 -11.44 -1.77 3.28
C ASP A 158 -10.68 -3.10 3.48
N PRO A 159 -11.38 -4.26 3.50
CA PRO A 159 -10.73 -5.56 3.56
C PRO A 159 -10.07 -5.92 2.23
N SER A 160 -8.92 -6.61 2.28
CA SER A 160 -8.23 -7.04 1.06
C SER A 160 -7.42 -8.31 1.21
N ILE A 161 -7.09 -8.88 0.06
CA ILE A 161 -6.07 -9.90 -0.12
C ILE A 161 -4.99 -9.37 -1.06
N GLY A 162 -3.74 -9.79 -0.87
CA GLY A 162 -2.62 -9.33 -1.68
C GLY A 162 -1.66 -10.45 -2.04
N ILE A 163 -0.99 -10.24 -3.18
CA ILE A 163 0.16 -11.06 -3.60
C ILE A 163 1.28 -10.08 -3.92
N LYS A 164 2.43 -10.27 -3.26
CA LYS A 164 3.61 -9.42 -3.41
C LYS A 164 4.80 -10.26 -3.89
N PHE A 165 5.56 -9.73 -4.82
CA PHE A 165 6.85 -10.26 -5.24
C PHE A 165 7.95 -9.57 -4.42
N ILE A 166 8.78 -10.38 -3.81
CA ILE A 166 9.88 -9.97 -2.95
C ILE A 166 11.11 -9.72 -3.80
N MET A 167 11.65 -8.51 -3.73
CA MET A 167 12.89 -8.10 -4.38
C MET A 167 13.99 -8.01 -3.31
N LYS A 168 15.06 -8.74 -3.53
CA LYS A 168 16.26 -8.74 -2.67
C LYS A 168 17.29 -7.78 -3.24
#